data_105bc51f7e8991bb664352da3dcb6e8e
#
_entry.id   105bc51f7e8991bb664352da3dcb6e8e
#
_cell.length_a   1.000
_cell.length_b   1.000
_cell.length_c   1.000
_cell.angle_alpha   90.00
_cell.angle_beta   90.00
_cell.angle_gamma   90.00
#
_symmetry.space_group_name_H-M   'P 1'
#
loop_
_entity.id
_entity.type
_entity.pdbx_description
1 polymer ?
#
loop_
_entity_poly.entity_id
_entity_poly.type
_entity_poly.pdbx_seq_one_letter_code
_entity_poly.pdbx_strand_id
1 'polypeptide(L)'
;LGATERKDGYLEGSGYLVSWCVGHLLELAQPEAYKEQYAKWRYEDLPILPENWKYEVPKDKKTQLALLCRLMKDKRVDSVVCATDAGREGELIFRLVYEYAGCNKPMERLWISSMEDAAIREGFDHLRPGSDYDKLYDAAVCRAGADWLIGINATRLFSVLYGVTLNVGRVMSPTLALLVQRESDIESFISKPFYVPEITCGGFTASGEKMTERSEAEKIRMDCDHNSAFVRSVEKQVKTIQPPRLYDLTTLQRECNRIYGYTAQQTLDYVQSLYEKKLATYPRTDSQYLTKDMQATAASLILWLRDNMPFGKGCAGEPDIDRVT
;
A
#
# COMPACT_ATOMS: atom_id res chain seq x y z
N LEU A 1 22.97 10.38 12.45
CA LEU A 1 23.48 11.72 12.16
C LEU A 1 23.91 12.51 13.42
N GLY A 2 23.59 12.07 14.61
CA GLY A 2 23.98 12.72 15.87
C GLY A 2 23.07 13.86 16.35
N ALA A 3 21.91 14.06 15.75
CA ALA A 3 20.89 14.96 16.26
C ALA A 3 20.13 14.27 17.40
N THR A 4 20.62 14.36 18.61
CA THR A 4 20.12 13.63 19.79
C THR A 4 19.45 14.53 20.82
N GLU A 5 19.68 15.83 20.80
CA GLU A 5 19.07 16.78 21.72
C GLU A 5 17.58 17.01 21.35
N ARG A 6 16.68 16.57 22.22
CA ARG A 6 15.23 16.68 21.98
C ARG A 6 14.72 18.08 22.31
N LYS A 7 14.13 18.72 21.33
CA LYS A 7 13.39 19.98 21.45
C LYS A 7 11.90 19.74 21.21
N ASP A 8 11.09 20.78 21.40
CA ASP A 8 9.67 20.70 21.10
C ASP A 8 9.46 20.63 19.57
N GLY A 9 9.07 19.44 19.10
CA GLY A 9 8.78 19.14 17.70
C GLY A 9 10.01 18.92 16.77
N TYR A 10 11.25 18.90 17.28
CA TYR A 10 12.43 18.58 16.49
C TYR A 10 13.58 18.05 17.34
N LEU A 11 14.61 17.50 16.68
CA LEU A 11 15.86 17.08 17.27
C LEU A 11 16.99 17.99 16.75
N GLU A 12 17.97 18.31 17.61
CA GLU A 12 19.14 19.14 17.26
C GLU A 12 20.43 18.41 17.65
N GLY A 13 21.48 18.57 16.86
CA GLY A 13 22.83 18.08 17.17
C GLY A 13 23.66 17.83 15.91
N SER A 14 24.97 17.84 16.09
CA SER A 14 25.95 17.55 15.02
C SER A 14 25.73 18.33 13.71
N GLY A 15 25.23 19.56 13.79
CA GLY A 15 24.95 20.38 12.61
C GLY A 15 23.60 20.09 11.93
N TYR A 16 22.74 19.27 12.52
CA TYR A 16 21.43 18.92 11.97
C TYR A 16 20.29 19.40 12.86
N LEU A 17 19.23 19.88 12.21
CA LEU A 17 17.91 20.05 12.79
C LEU A 17 16.97 19.04 12.11
N VAL A 18 16.47 18.08 12.85
CA VAL A 18 15.61 17.02 12.31
C VAL A 18 14.20 17.18 12.83
N SER A 19 13.25 17.40 11.92
CA SER A 19 11.83 17.48 12.25
C SER A 19 11.02 16.60 11.29
N TRP A 20 9.72 16.52 11.48
CA TRP A 20 8.86 15.58 10.74
C TRP A 20 7.52 16.20 10.36
N CYS A 21 6.92 15.67 9.31
CA CYS A 21 5.52 15.88 8.97
C CYS A 21 4.67 14.77 9.60
N VAL A 22 3.50 15.12 10.13
CA VAL A 22 2.51 14.14 10.62
C VAL A 22 1.47 13.96 9.51
N GLY A 23 1.85 13.25 8.43
CA GLY A 23 1.09 13.17 7.20
C GLY A 23 1.08 14.50 6.43
N HIS A 24 0.05 14.74 5.62
CA HIS A 24 -0.13 16.01 4.92
C HIS A 24 -0.42 17.14 5.92
N LEU A 25 0.34 18.22 5.82
CA LEU A 25 0.14 19.45 6.62
C LEU A 25 -0.63 20.51 5.84
N LEU A 26 -0.75 20.34 4.53
CA LEU A 26 -1.53 21.17 3.62
C LEU A 26 -2.42 20.29 2.77
N GLU A 27 -3.63 20.74 2.52
CA GLU A 27 -4.64 20.07 1.71
C GLU A 27 -5.19 21.03 0.65
N LEU A 28 -5.66 20.53 -0.49
CA LEU A 28 -6.35 21.35 -1.47
C LEU A 28 -7.60 21.96 -0.84
N ALA A 29 -7.74 23.27 -1.00
CA ALA A 29 -8.84 24.01 -0.42
C ALA A 29 -10.21 23.54 -0.94
N GLN A 30 -11.23 23.67 -0.11
CA GLN A 30 -12.60 23.38 -0.49
C GLN A 30 -13.11 24.40 -1.51
N PRO A 31 -14.14 24.08 -2.31
CA PRO A 31 -14.66 24.97 -3.35
C PRO A 31 -15.03 26.37 -2.88
N GLU A 32 -15.54 26.53 -1.67
CA GLU A 32 -15.91 27.82 -1.09
C GLU A 32 -14.73 28.78 -0.89
N ALA A 33 -13.51 28.25 -0.77
CA ALA A 33 -12.30 29.08 -0.71
C ALA A 33 -11.97 29.75 -2.05
N TYR A 34 -12.52 29.28 -3.16
CA TYR A 34 -12.38 29.87 -4.49
C TYR A 34 -13.44 30.93 -4.74
N LYS A 35 -14.72 30.60 -4.45
CA LYS A 35 -15.87 31.52 -4.55
C LYS A 35 -16.90 31.17 -3.47
N GLU A 36 -17.40 32.15 -2.75
CA GLU A 36 -18.37 31.98 -1.66
C GLU A 36 -19.65 31.25 -2.11
N GLN A 37 -20.07 31.48 -3.36
CA GLN A 37 -21.26 30.83 -3.94
C GLN A 37 -21.14 29.29 -3.96
N TYR A 38 -19.92 28.75 -4.01
CA TYR A 38 -19.68 27.30 -4.00
C TYR A 38 -19.90 26.63 -2.65
N ALA A 39 -20.20 27.40 -1.59
CA ALA A 39 -20.65 26.84 -0.31
C ALA A 39 -21.98 26.08 -0.45
N LYS A 40 -22.84 26.49 -1.39
CA LYS A 40 -24.07 25.77 -1.72
C LYS A 40 -23.85 24.91 -2.97
N TRP A 41 -24.35 23.70 -2.92
CA TRP A 41 -24.26 22.80 -4.07
C TRP A 41 -25.40 23.07 -5.04
N ARG A 42 -25.06 23.55 -6.21
CA ARG A 42 -26.00 23.90 -7.28
C ARG A 42 -25.51 23.35 -8.60
N TYR A 43 -26.43 22.92 -9.45
CA TYR A 43 -26.12 22.43 -10.78
C TYR A 43 -25.44 23.51 -11.66
N GLU A 44 -25.90 24.75 -11.55
CA GLU A 44 -25.45 25.89 -12.35
C GLU A 44 -23.99 26.29 -12.05
N ASP A 45 -23.47 25.89 -10.90
CA ASP A 45 -22.09 26.17 -10.49
C ASP A 45 -21.08 25.16 -11.02
N LEU A 46 -21.54 24.12 -11.71
CA LEU A 46 -20.69 23.03 -12.23
C LEU A 46 -20.37 23.21 -13.72
N PRO A 47 -19.16 22.86 -14.18
CA PRO A 47 -18.06 22.34 -13.37
C PRO A 47 -17.26 23.43 -12.65
N ILE A 48 -16.78 23.14 -11.43
CA ILE A 48 -15.85 24.00 -10.71
C ILE A 48 -14.43 23.69 -11.17
N LEU A 49 -13.82 24.64 -11.85
CA LEU A 49 -12.47 24.51 -12.44
C LEU A 49 -11.59 25.64 -11.90
N PRO A 50 -10.80 25.42 -10.84
CA PRO A 50 -9.86 26.41 -10.35
C PRO A 50 -8.76 26.71 -11.38
N GLU A 51 -8.45 27.99 -11.61
CA GLU A 51 -7.31 28.40 -12.41
C GLU A 51 -5.98 28.13 -11.70
N ASN A 52 -5.96 28.33 -10.40
CA ASN A 52 -4.80 28.07 -9.54
C ASN A 52 -5.22 27.30 -8.29
N TRP A 53 -4.41 26.35 -7.88
CA TRP A 53 -4.66 25.58 -6.68
C TRP A 53 -4.43 26.43 -5.45
N LYS A 54 -5.41 26.39 -4.53
CA LYS A 54 -5.29 26.95 -3.17
C LYS A 54 -5.12 25.81 -2.19
N TYR A 55 -4.29 26.04 -1.18
CA TYR A 55 -4.05 25.09 -0.11
C TYR A 55 -4.50 25.65 1.22
N GLU A 56 -5.05 24.79 2.05
CA GLU A 56 -5.49 25.11 3.41
C GLU A 56 -4.73 24.27 4.42
N VAL A 57 -4.58 24.82 5.63
CA VAL A 57 -3.91 24.16 6.75
C VAL A 57 -4.97 23.64 7.71
N PRO A 58 -5.13 22.32 7.88
CA PRO A 58 -6.00 21.74 8.90
C PRO A 58 -5.68 22.30 10.28
N LYS A 59 -6.71 22.48 11.11
CA LYS A 59 -6.57 23.17 12.42
C LYS A 59 -5.57 22.48 13.34
N ASP A 60 -5.56 21.16 13.35
CA ASP A 60 -4.68 20.30 14.14
C ASP A 60 -3.23 20.27 13.62
N LYS A 61 -2.97 20.73 12.40
CA LYS A 61 -1.63 20.74 11.76
C LYS A 61 -0.90 22.08 11.85
N LYS A 62 -1.58 23.14 12.29
CA LYS A 62 -1.03 24.51 12.31
C LYS A 62 0.25 24.65 13.12
N THR A 63 0.31 24.03 14.29
CA THR A 63 1.46 24.11 15.19
C THR A 63 2.71 23.48 14.56
N GLN A 64 2.56 22.29 14.01
CA GLN A 64 3.68 21.58 13.36
C GLN A 64 4.14 22.31 12.10
N LEU A 65 3.22 22.79 11.28
CA LEU A 65 3.56 23.58 10.09
C LEU A 65 4.31 24.85 10.44
N ALA A 66 3.84 25.60 11.45
CA ALA A 66 4.50 26.82 11.90
C ALA A 66 5.93 26.55 12.39
N LEU A 67 6.15 25.43 13.10
CA LEU A 67 7.46 24.99 13.53
C LEU A 67 8.38 24.72 12.31
N LEU A 68 7.91 23.93 11.36
CA LEU A 68 8.69 23.60 10.14
C LEU A 68 9.06 24.85 9.34
N CYS A 69 8.11 25.77 9.16
CA CYS A 69 8.37 27.06 8.50
C CYS A 69 9.42 27.88 9.25
N ARG A 70 9.39 27.88 10.58
CA ARG A 70 10.42 28.55 11.40
C ARG A 70 11.78 27.92 11.23
N LEU A 71 11.88 26.58 11.29
CA LEU A 71 13.15 25.85 11.12
C LEU A 71 13.74 26.07 9.73
N MET A 72 12.94 25.99 8.68
CA MET A 72 13.38 26.23 7.29
C MET A 72 13.91 27.65 7.07
N LYS A 73 13.40 28.64 7.82
CA LYS A 73 13.84 30.05 7.76
C LYS A 73 14.96 30.38 8.74
N ASP A 74 15.35 29.46 9.62
CA ASP A 74 16.41 29.72 10.60
C ASP A 74 17.73 30.03 9.88
N LYS A 75 18.38 31.12 10.29
CA LYS A 75 19.64 31.59 9.68
C LYS A 75 20.80 30.61 9.83
N ARG A 76 20.71 29.69 10.78
CA ARG A 76 21.71 28.63 11.02
C ARG A 76 21.60 27.48 10.02
N VAL A 77 20.52 27.41 9.27
CA VAL A 77 20.28 26.34 8.27
C VAL A 77 20.75 26.82 6.91
N ASP A 78 21.68 26.11 6.31
CA ASP A 78 22.24 26.42 4.99
C ASP A 78 21.47 25.72 3.86
N SER A 79 21.04 24.46 4.08
CA SER A 79 20.28 23.67 3.12
C SER A 79 19.17 22.88 3.82
N VAL A 80 18.18 22.40 3.07
CA VAL A 80 17.06 21.61 3.58
C VAL A 80 17.05 20.25 2.88
N VAL A 81 17.10 19.19 3.66
CA VAL A 81 17.05 17.82 3.13
C VAL A 81 15.62 17.27 3.21
N CYS A 82 15.07 16.92 2.05
CA CYS A 82 13.83 16.18 1.97
C CYS A 82 14.10 14.69 2.29
N ALA A 83 13.76 14.28 3.50
CA ALA A 83 13.93 12.92 4.00
C ALA A 83 12.58 12.19 4.23
N THR A 84 11.51 12.65 3.58
CA THR A 84 10.22 11.95 3.55
C THR A 84 10.31 10.70 2.69
N ASP A 85 9.28 9.85 2.73
CA ASP A 85 9.24 8.58 1.99
C ASP A 85 9.71 8.75 0.54
N ALA A 86 10.49 7.77 0.06
CA ALA A 86 10.99 7.73 -1.31
C ALA A 86 9.85 7.41 -2.28
N GLY A 87 9.04 8.42 -2.59
CA GLY A 87 7.88 8.27 -3.44
C GLY A 87 7.16 9.59 -3.69
N ARG A 88 6.17 9.51 -4.56
CA ARG A 88 5.37 10.66 -5.00
C ARG A 88 4.67 11.39 -3.84
N GLU A 89 4.11 10.66 -2.89
CA GLU A 89 3.41 11.26 -1.76
C GLU A 89 4.38 11.95 -0.78
N GLY A 90 5.54 11.31 -0.51
CA GLY A 90 6.57 11.93 0.33
C GLY A 90 7.09 13.23 -0.27
N GLU A 91 7.31 13.25 -1.60
CA GLU A 91 7.72 14.46 -2.32
C GLU A 91 6.66 15.56 -2.20
N LEU A 92 5.37 15.22 -2.39
CA LEU A 92 4.27 16.17 -2.26
C LEU A 92 4.19 16.78 -0.87
N ILE A 93 4.24 15.94 0.18
CA ILE A 93 4.17 16.40 1.58
C ILE A 93 5.27 17.41 1.87
N PHE A 94 6.50 17.11 1.47
CA PHE A 94 7.64 17.99 1.73
C PHE A 94 7.57 19.28 0.92
N ARG A 95 7.35 19.19 -0.40
CA ARG A 95 7.37 20.35 -1.30
C ARG A 95 6.29 21.37 -0.96
N LEU A 96 5.09 20.91 -0.63
CA LEU A 96 4.03 21.83 -0.20
C LEU A 96 4.43 22.63 1.04
N VAL A 97 5.11 22.02 2.01
CA VAL A 97 5.59 22.72 3.20
C VAL A 97 6.72 23.70 2.85
N TYR A 98 7.66 23.26 1.99
CA TYR A 98 8.79 24.08 1.55
C TYR A 98 8.32 25.34 0.80
N GLU A 99 7.38 25.20 -0.12
CA GLU A 99 6.77 26.29 -0.89
C GLU A 99 5.92 27.19 0.02
N TYR A 100 5.09 26.62 0.89
CA TYR A 100 4.29 27.39 1.84
C TYR A 100 5.15 28.20 2.80
N ALA A 101 6.28 27.67 3.22
CA ALA A 101 7.25 28.40 4.03
C ALA A 101 7.89 29.55 3.24
N GLY A 102 7.84 29.59 1.92
CA GLY A 102 8.60 30.51 1.08
C GLY A 102 10.10 30.35 1.31
N CYS A 103 10.56 29.10 1.43
CA CYS A 103 11.96 28.78 1.65
C CYS A 103 12.71 28.86 0.32
N ASN A 104 13.87 29.56 0.29
CA ASN A 104 14.70 29.72 -0.90
C ASN A 104 16.09 29.06 -0.72
N LYS A 105 16.28 28.27 0.33
CA LYS A 105 17.54 27.58 0.59
C LYS A 105 17.72 26.40 -0.37
N PRO A 106 18.95 25.97 -0.66
CA PRO A 106 19.16 24.75 -1.42
C PRO A 106 18.39 23.58 -0.84
N MET A 107 17.75 22.80 -1.72
CA MET A 107 17.00 21.61 -1.36
C MET A 107 17.69 20.39 -1.93
N GLU A 108 17.92 19.42 -1.07
CA GLU A 108 18.51 18.14 -1.40
C GLU A 108 17.53 17.01 -1.05
N ARG A 109 17.64 15.88 -1.73
CA ARG A 109 16.76 14.73 -1.55
C ARG A 109 17.54 13.52 -1.06
N LEU A 110 17.14 13.00 0.08
CA LEU A 110 17.51 11.67 0.58
C LEU A 110 16.58 10.63 -0.05
N TRP A 111 17.13 9.73 -0.87
CA TRP A 111 16.35 8.66 -1.53
C TRP A 111 16.85 7.31 -1.08
N ILE A 112 16.18 6.70 -0.11
CA ILE A 112 16.54 5.40 0.46
C ILE A 112 15.31 4.50 0.51
N SER A 113 15.52 3.20 0.36
CA SER A 113 14.50 2.16 0.47
C SER A 113 14.59 1.34 1.77
N SER A 114 15.67 1.54 2.54
CA SER A 114 15.92 0.87 3.81
C SER A 114 16.09 1.88 4.92
N MET A 115 15.62 1.53 6.14
CA MET A 115 15.75 2.36 7.35
C MET A 115 16.88 1.86 8.27
N GLU A 116 17.76 0.99 7.76
CA GLU A 116 18.97 0.59 8.47
C GLU A 116 19.94 1.78 8.61
N ASP A 117 20.63 1.86 9.74
CA ASP A 117 21.56 2.98 10.04
C ASP A 117 22.63 3.15 8.97
N ALA A 118 23.13 2.04 8.40
CA ALA A 118 24.11 2.05 7.31
C ALA A 118 23.54 2.68 6.04
N ALA A 119 22.34 2.28 5.63
CA ALA A 119 21.65 2.79 4.44
C ALA A 119 21.32 4.29 4.59
N ILE A 120 20.91 4.72 5.79
CA ILE A 120 20.67 6.14 6.07
C ILE A 120 21.97 6.95 5.92
N ARG A 121 23.08 6.50 6.49
CA ARG A 121 24.39 7.19 6.39
C ARG A 121 24.84 7.28 4.94
N GLU A 122 24.85 6.16 4.23
CA GLU A 122 25.18 6.10 2.80
C GLU A 122 24.29 7.02 1.97
N GLY A 123 22.99 7.07 2.27
CA GLY A 123 22.05 7.98 1.61
C GLY A 123 22.38 9.45 1.83
N PHE A 124 22.85 9.83 3.03
CA PHE A 124 23.31 11.19 3.32
C PHE A 124 24.62 11.54 2.63
N ASP A 125 25.50 10.55 2.37
CA ASP A 125 26.72 10.74 1.59
C ASP A 125 26.42 10.89 0.08
N HIS A 126 25.21 10.52 -0.37
CA HIS A 126 24.78 10.53 -1.77
C HIS A 126 23.47 11.33 -1.99
N LEU A 127 23.33 12.45 -1.29
CA LEU A 127 22.18 13.34 -1.50
C LEU A 127 22.14 13.84 -2.95
N ARG A 128 20.93 13.97 -3.48
CA ARG A 128 20.69 14.48 -4.85
C ARG A 128 20.03 15.86 -4.80
N PRO A 129 20.27 16.69 -5.82
CA PRO A 129 19.54 17.95 -5.94
C PRO A 129 18.03 17.71 -5.95
N GLY A 130 17.27 18.53 -5.23
CA GLY A 130 15.82 18.42 -5.22
C GLY A 130 15.18 18.57 -6.60
N SER A 131 15.81 19.34 -7.50
CA SER A 131 15.34 19.52 -8.89
C SER A 131 15.25 18.23 -9.71
N ASP A 132 16.02 17.19 -9.37
CA ASP A 132 15.92 15.88 -10.03
C ASP A 132 14.56 15.22 -9.85
N TYR A 133 13.79 15.68 -8.86
CA TYR A 133 12.49 15.15 -8.47
C TYR A 133 11.30 16.06 -8.83
N ASP A 134 11.52 17.13 -9.60
CA ASP A 134 10.46 18.06 -10.00
C ASP A 134 9.33 17.35 -10.74
N LYS A 135 9.64 16.46 -11.68
CA LYS A 135 8.63 15.67 -12.41
C LYS A 135 7.83 14.74 -11.50
N LEU A 136 8.44 14.25 -10.41
CA LEU A 136 7.75 13.43 -9.44
C LEU A 136 6.76 14.27 -8.62
N TYR A 137 7.15 15.47 -8.24
CA TYR A 137 6.29 16.46 -7.59
C TYR A 137 5.12 16.86 -8.50
N ASP A 138 5.40 17.21 -9.76
CA ASP A 138 4.37 17.55 -10.75
C ASP A 138 3.35 16.43 -10.91
N ALA A 139 3.81 15.18 -10.99
CA ALA A 139 2.92 14.02 -11.07
C ALA A 139 2.03 13.87 -9.82
N ALA A 140 2.56 14.23 -8.63
CA ALA A 140 1.78 14.21 -7.39
C ALA A 140 0.72 15.32 -7.36
N VAL A 141 1.09 16.54 -7.77
CA VAL A 141 0.17 17.68 -7.87
C VAL A 141 -0.92 17.41 -8.91
N CYS A 142 -0.55 16.90 -10.09
CA CYS A 142 -1.53 16.52 -11.12
C CYS A 142 -2.52 15.48 -10.61
N ARG A 143 -2.05 14.48 -9.88
CA ARG A 143 -2.93 13.45 -9.29
C ARG A 143 -3.88 14.05 -8.25
N ALA A 144 -3.36 14.85 -7.32
CA ALA A 144 -4.17 15.49 -6.29
C ALA A 144 -5.23 16.41 -6.92
N GLY A 145 -4.84 17.17 -7.94
CA GLY A 145 -5.75 18.03 -8.71
C GLY A 145 -6.83 17.23 -9.46
N ALA A 146 -6.46 16.16 -10.13
CA ALA A 146 -7.41 15.28 -10.81
C ALA A 146 -8.40 14.63 -9.84
N ASP A 147 -7.92 14.11 -8.71
CA ASP A 147 -8.77 13.54 -7.66
C ASP A 147 -9.74 14.60 -7.10
N TRP A 148 -9.29 15.85 -6.90
CA TRP A 148 -10.14 16.96 -6.46
C TRP A 148 -11.18 17.33 -7.52
N LEU A 149 -10.77 17.53 -8.77
CA LEU A 149 -11.66 17.94 -9.87
C LEU A 149 -12.78 16.91 -10.07
N ILE A 150 -12.43 15.65 -10.18
CA ILE A 150 -13.42 14.58 -10.40
C ILE A 150 -14.25 14.37 -9.13
N GLY A 151 -13.61 14.26 -7.98
CA GLY A 151 -14.28 14.01 -6.72
C GLY A 151 -15.29 15.09 -6.36
N ILE A 152 -14.90 16.35 -6.42
CA ILE A 152 -15.80 17.48 -6.08
C ILE A 152 -16.93 17.63 -7.09
N ASN A 153 -16.60 17.68 -8.39
CA ASN A 153 -17.62 17.95 -9.41
C ASN A 153 -18.62 16.80 -9.53
N ALA A 154 -18.14 15.54 -9.58
CA ALA A 154 -19.04 14.40 -9.71
C ALA A 154 -19.85 14.17 -8.42
N THR A 155 -19.25 14.31 -7.25
CA THR A 155 -20.00 14.22 -5.97
C THR A 155 -21.14 15.25 -5.93
N ARG A 156 -20.86 16.50 -6.26
CA ARG A 156 -21.88 17.56 -6.27
C ARG A 156 -22.94 17.34 -7.33
N LEU A 157 -22.52 16.98 -8.54
CA LEU A 157 -23.45 16.70 -9.65
C LEU A 157 -24.45 15.61 -9.28
N PHE A 158 -23.98 14.44 -8.89
CA PHE A 158 -24.87 13.34 -8.57
C PHE A 158 -25.69 13.62 -7.31
N SER A 159 -25.12 14.28 -6.31
CA SER A 159 -25.86 14.62 -5.10
C SER A 159 -27.02 15.60 -5.36
N VAL A 160 -26.80 16.57 -6.23
CA VAL A 160 -27.85 17.54 -6.63
C VAL A 160 -28.93 16.85 -7.47
N LEU A 161 -28.53 16.00 -8.43
CA LEU A 161 -29.47 15.31 -9.31
C LEU A 161 -30.37 14.31 -8.54
N TYR A 162 -29.83 13.62 -7.56
CA TYR A 162 -30.57 12.59 -6.83
C TYR A 162 -31.11 13.04 -5.48
N GLY A 163 -30.83 14.27 -5.04
CA GLY A 163 -31.33 14.83 -3.78
C GLY A 163 -30.76 14.19 -2.50
N VAL A 164 -29.70 13.40 -2.62
CA VAL A 164 -29.00 12.74 -1.50
C VAL A 164 -27.47 12.84 -1.72
N THR A 165 -26.69 12.82 -0.65
CA THR A 165 -25.23 12.87 -0.78
C THR A 165 -24.70 11.58 -1.41
N LEU A 166 -24.15 11.68 -2.61
CA LEU A 166 -23.53 10.60 -3.36
C LEU A 166 -22.06 10.91 -3.59
N ASN A 167 -21.20 10.34 -2.75
CA ASN A 167 -19.77 10.54 -2.85
C ASN A 167 -19.18 9.79 -4.04
N VAL A 168 -18.39 10.48 -4.85
CA VAL A 168 -17.65 9.92 -5.98
C VAL A 168 -16.16 10.05 -5.71
N GLY A 169 -15.42 8.98 -5.94
CA GLY A 169 -13.97 8.98 -5.74
C GLY A 169 -13.28 7.86 -6.51
N ARG A 170 -12.04 8.10 -6.85
CA ARG A 170 -11.22 7.21 -7.68
C ARG A 170 -11.07 5.78 -7.15
N VAL A 171 -11.13 5.58 -5.85
CA VAL A 171 -11.05 4.25 -5.23
C VAL A 171 -12.44 3.74 -4.85
N MET A 172 -13.23 4.60 -4.22
CA MET A 172 -14.54 4.25 -3.66
C MET A 172 -15.54 3.82 -4.73
N SER A 173 -15.66 4.60 -5.82
CA SER A 173 -16.64 4.31 -6.87
C SER A 173 -16.35 3.01 -7.63
N PRO A 174 -15.14 2.72 -8.12
CA PRO A 174 -14.85 1.45 -8.76
C PRO A 174 -14.94 0.26 -7.79
N THR A 175 -14.60 0.44 -6.51
CA THR A 175 -14.77 -0.62 -5.50
C THR A 175 -16.25 -0.95 -5.32
N LEU A 176 -17.11 0.06 -5.22
CA LEU A 176 -18.57 -0.16 -5.16
C LEU A 176 -19.09 -0.83 -6.43
N ALA A 177 -18.61 -0.40 -7.60
CA ALA A 177 -19.01 -1.02 -8.87
C ALA A 177 -18.64 -2.51 -8.94
N LEU A 178 -17.46 -2.90 -8.45
CA LEU A 178 -17.08 -4.31 -8.37
C LEU A 178 -17.98 -5.12 -7.44
N LEU A 179 -18.38 -4.54 -6.30
CA LEU A 179 -19.32 -5.19 -5.37
C LEU A 179 -20.70 -5.37 -6.00
N VAL A 180 -21.24 -4.32 -6.62
CA VAL A 180 -22.54 -4.37 -7.32
C VAL A 180 -22.52 -5.39 -8.47
N GLN A 181 -21.43 -5.42 -9.24
CA GLN A 181 -21.28 -6.42 -10.31
C GLN A 181 -21.27 -7.84 -9.73
N ARG A 182 -20.54 -8.04 -8.63
CA ARG A 182 -20.49 -9.35 -7.98
C ARG A 182 -21.86 -9.81 -7.45
N GLU A 183 -22.63 -8.91 -6.84
CA GLU A 183 -24.00 -9.19 -6.40
C GLU A 183 -24.89 -9.54 -7.59
N SER A 184 -24.83 -8.78 -8.68
CA SER A 184 -25.57 -9.08 -9.91
C SER A 184 -25.21 -10.45 -10.50
N ASP A 185 -23.92 -10.82 -10.49
CA ASP A 185 -23.45 -12.14 -10.95
C ASP A 185 -24.00 -13.26 -10.05
N ILE A 186 -24.14 -13.02 -8.74
CA ILE A 186 -24.70 -13.98 -7.79
C ILE A 186 -26.22 -14.13 -8.02
N GLU A 187 -26.93 -13.00 -8.14
CA GLU A 187 -28.39 -13.00 -8.37
C GLU A 187 -28.79 -13.64 -9.70
N SER A 188 -27.98 -13.41 -10.74
CA SER A 188 -28.19 -13.97 -12.07
C SER A 188 -27.59 -15.37 -12.27
N PHE A 189 -26.94 -15.91 -11.23
CA PHE A 189 -26.28 -17.21 -11.35
C PHE A 189 -27.25 -18.34 -11.55
N ILE A 190 -27.12 -19.00 -12.69
CA ILE A 190 -27.89 -20.22 -13.00
C ILE A 190 -26.99 -21.43 -12.76
N SER A 191 -27.32 -22.21 -11.74
CA SER A 191 -26.63 -23.47 -11.46
C SER A 191 -26.81 -24.46 -12.62
N LYS A 192 -25.67 -24.91 -13.16
CA LYS A 192 -25.65 -25.98 -14.18
C LYS A 192 -25.04 -27.22 -13.55
N PRO A 193 -25.75 -28.37 -13.60
CA PRO A 193 -25.19 -29.62 -13.13
C PRO A 193 -24.02 -30.04 -14.02
N PHE A 194 -23.06 -30.70 -13.43
CA PHE A 194 -22.01 -31.42 -14.14
C PHE A 194 -21.84 -32.81 -13.50
N TYR A 195 -21.32 -33.74 -14.26
CA TYR A 195 -21.15 -35.11 -13.84
C TYR A 195 -19.66 -35.47 -13.97
N VAL A 196 -19.15 -36.19 -12.97
CA VAL A 196 -17.78 -36.70 -12.98
C VAL A 196 -17.89 -38.20 -12.72
N PRO A 197 -17.57 -39.07 -13.71
CA PRO A 197 -17.52 -40.51 -13.46
C PRO A 197 -16.33 -40.82 -12.56
N GLU A 198 -16.58 -41.61 -11.52
CA GLU A 198 -15.55 -42.07 -10.59
C GLU A 198 -15.53 -43.60 -10.54
N ILE A 199 -14.35 -44.20 -10.54
CA ILE A 199 -14.16 -45.62 -10.36
C ILE A 199 -13.38 -45.88 -9.07
N THR A 200 -13.85 -46.81 -8.27
CA THR A 200 -13.13 -47.30 -7.10
C THR A 200 -12.64 -48.71 -7.35
N CYS A 201 -11.33 -48.89 -7.41
CA CYS A 201 -10.68 -50.15 -7.67
C CYS A 201 -9.52 -50.39 -6.72
N GLY A 202 -9.47 -51.53 -6.04
CA GLY A 202 -8.29 -51.98 -5.31
C GLY A 202 -7.72 -51.00 -4.26
N GLY A 203 -8.58 -50.15 -3.67
CA GLY A 203 -8.19 -49.18 -2.62
C GLY A 203 -7.78 -47.79 -3.15
N PHE A 204 -7.95 -47.49 -4.41
CA PHE A 204 -7.81 -46.15 -4.98
C PHE A 204 -9.07 -45.71 -5.74
N THR A 205 -9.30 -44.43 -5.85
CA THR A 205 -10.37 -43.83 -6.64
C THR A 205 -9.73 -43.05 -7.80
N ALA A 206 -10.23 -43.29 -9.02
CA ALA A 206 -9.85 -42.52 -10.21
C ALA A 206 -11.08 -41.73 -10.69
N SER A 207 -10.89 -40.47 -11.02
CA SER A 207 -11.93 -39.57 -11.52
C SER A 207 -11.71 -39.28 -12.98
N GLY A 208 -12.77 -39.32 -13.78
CA GLY A 208 -12.76 -38.91 -15.18
C GLY A 208 -12.92 -37.38 -15.33
N GLU A 209 -13.09 -36.94 -16.59
CA GLU A 209 -13.31 -35.56 -16.92
C GLU A 209 -14.73 -35.10 -16.56
N LYS A 210 -14.90 -33.78 -16.33
CA LYS A 210 -16.20 -33.16 -16.13
C LYS A 210 -17.04 -33.21 -17.40
N MET A 211 -18.27 -33.64 -17.30
CA MET A 211 -19.25 -33.73 -18.39
C MET A 211 -20.48 -32.93 -18.06
N THR A 212 -21.08 -32.29 -19.05
CA THR A 212 -22.35 -31.56 -18.90
C THR A 212 -23.56 -32.45 -19.10
N GLU A 213 -23.41 -33.51 -19.90
CA GLU A 213 -24.47 -34.41 -20.27
C GLU A 213 -24.53 -35.66 -19.34
N ARG A 214 -25.62 -35.82 -18.65
CA ARG A 214 -25.82 -36.95 -17.73
C ARG A 214 -25.77 -38.32 -18.46
N SER A 215 -26.32 -38.35 -19.65
CA SER A 215 -26.35 -39.58 -20.46
C SER A 215 -24.99 -40.10 -20.82
N GLU A 216 -24.03 -39.24 -21.11
CA GLU A 216 -22.63 -39.60 -21.40
C GLU A 216 -21.92 -40.14 -20.15
N ALA A 217 -22.12 -39.49 -18.99
CA ALA A 217 -21.57 -39.98 -17.73
C ALA A 217 -22.18 -41.35 -17.32
N GLU A 218 -23.47 -41.55 -17.52
CA GLU A 218 -24.16 -42.83 -17.25
C GLU A 218 -23.67 -43.92 -18.20
N LYS A 219 -23.43 -43.61 -19.46
CA LYS A 219 -22.86 -44.56 -20.42
C LYS A 219 -21.49 -45.04 -19.97
N ILE A 220 -20.58 -44.11 -19.60
CA ILE A 220 -19.25 -44.46 -19.08
C ILE A 220 -19.40 -45.33 -17.81
N ARG A 221 -20.32 -44.98 -16.91
CA ARG A 221 -20.58 -45.78 -15.71
C ARG A 221 -20.97 -47.23 -16.08
N MET A 222 -21.88 -47.40 -17.01
CA MET A 222 -22.35 -48.73 -17.45
C MET A 222 -21.24 -49.51 -18.13
N ASP A 223 -20.44 -48.86 -18.96
CA ASP A 223 -19.32 -49.47 -19.67
C ASP A 223 -18.17 -49.89 -18.72
N CYS A 224 -18.00 -49.21 -17.59
CA CYS A 224 -16.97 -49.53 -16.59
C CYS A 224 -17.45 -50.47 -15.48
N ASP A 225 -18.78 -50.57 -15.25
CA ASP A 225 -19.35 -51.36 -14.16
C ASP A 225 -19.09 -52.86 -14.41
N HIS A 226 -18.59 -53.57 -13.39
CA HIS A 226 -18.18 -54.94 -13.42
C HIS A 226 -17.14 -55.36 -14.46
N ASN A 227 -16.47 -54.41 -15.12
CA ASN A 227 -15.36 -54.64 -16.05
C ASN A 227 -14.02 -54.46 -15.38
N SER A 228 -12.97 -55.04 -15.98
CA SER A 228 -11.61 -54.94 -15.50
C SER A 228 -10.97 -53.61 -15.91
N ALA A 229 -10.30 -52.93 -14.96
CA ALA A 229 -9.52 -51.74 -15.22
C ALA A 229 -8.04 -52.10 -15.38
N PHE A 230 -7.39 -51.50 -16.37
CA PHE A 230 -5.98 -51.70 -16.66
C PHE A 230 -5.22 -50.39 -16.52
N VAL A 231 -4.15 -50.37 -15.70
CA VAL A 231 -3.24 -49.25 -15.60
C VAL A 231 -2.35 -49.21 -16.83
N ARG A 232 -2.49 -48.22 -17.69
CA ARG A 232 -1.69 -48.03 -18.91
C ARG A 232 -0.31 -47.44 -18.63
N SER A 233 -0.26 -46.47 -17.76
CA SER A 233 0.99 -45.78 -17.40
C SER A 233 0.94 -45.27 -15.96
N VAL A 234 2.11 -45.20 -15.36
CA VAL A 234 2.28 -44.58 -14.04
C VAL A 234 3.36 -43.52 -14.19
N GLU A 235 2.99 -42.25 -14.02
CA GLU A 235 3.92 -41.14 -14.05
C GLU A 235 4.12 -40.60 -12.64
N LYS A 236 5.35 -40.51 -12.22
CA LYS A 236 5.72 -39.91 -10.94
C LYS A 236 6.14 -38.45 -11.17
N GLN A 237 5.33 -37.52 -10.75
CA GLN A 237 5.65 -36.10 -10.79
C GLN A 237 6.10 -35.61 -9.42
N VAL A 238 7.24 -34.96 -9.38
CA VAL A 238 7.71 -34.24 -8.18
C VAL A 238 7.24 -32.82 -8.28
N LYS A 239 6.30 -32.42 -7.41
CA LYS A 239 5.86 -31.03 -7.30
C LYS A 239 6.68 -30.33 -6.23
N THR A 240 7.40 -29.29 -6.63
CA THR A 240 8.09 -28.40 -5.68
C THR A 240 7.15 -27.28 -5.30
N ILE A 241 6.83 -27.18 -4.02
CA ILE A 241 6.07 -26.06 -3.48
C ILE A 241 7.07 -25.02 -3.00
N GLN A 242 7.03 -23.83 -3.60
CA GLN A 242 7.88 -22.73 -3.17
C GLN A 242 7.42 -22.23 -1.79
N PRO A 243 8.36 -21.78 -0.93
CA PRO A 243 7.98 -21.15 0.33
C PRO A 243 7.14 -19.90 0.08
N PRO A 244 6.26 -19.54 1.02
CA PRO A 244 5.51 -18.29 0.90
C PRO A 244 6.46 -17.10 0.91
N ARG A 245 6.08 -16.05 0.20
CA ARG A 245 6.80 -14.77 0.24
C ARG A 245 6.57 -14.06 1.57
N LEU A 246 7.37 -13.04 1.84
CA LEU A 246 7.13 -12.13 2.97
C LEU A 246 5.80 -11.37 2.77
N TYR A 247 5.29 -10.81 3.85
CA TYR A 247 4.04 -10.06 3.79
C TYR A 247 4.22 -8.66 3.23
N ASP A 248 3.42 -8.32 2.24
CA ASP A 248 2.97 -6.95 2.01
C ASP A 248 1.76 -6.64 2.92
N LEU A 249 1.37 -5.38 3.00
CA LEU A 249 0.25 -4.97 3.85
C LEU A 249 -1.05 -5.69 3.47
N THR A 250 -1.35 -5.78 2.19
CA THR A 250 -2.62 -6.37 1.70
C THR A 250 -2.70 -7.86 2.01
N THR A 251 -1.61 -8.59 1.80
CA THR A 251 -1.56 -10.03 2.10
C THR A 251 -1.68 -10.27 3.60
N LEU A 252 -1.01 -9.46 4.42
CA LEU A 252 -1.13 -9.54 5.88
C LEU A 252 -2.56 -9.24 6.36
N GLN A 253 -3.20 -8.19 5.83
CA GLN A 253 -4.59 -7.86 6.17
C GLN A 253 -5.56 -9.00 5.83
N ARG A 254 -5.39 -9.62 4.65
CA ARG A 254 -6.21 -10.77 4.22
C ARG A 254 -6.02 -11.98 5.15
N GLU A 255 -4.79 -12.30 5.52
CA GLU A 255 -4.52 -13.43 6.42
C GLU A 255 -4.98 -13.16 7.84
N CYS A 256 -4.74 -11.98 8.38
CA CYS A 256 -5.23 -11.60 9.70
C CYS A 256 -6.76 -11.61 9.77
N ASN A 257 -7.43 -11.18 8.69
CA ASN A 257 -8.87 -11.30 8.60
C ASN A 257 -9.34 -12.76 8.60
N ARG A 258 -8.71 -13.61 7.77
CA ARG A 258 -9.05 -15.03 7.67
C ARG A 258 -8.83 -15.80 8.97
N ILE A 259 -7.73 -15.52 9.69
CA ILE A 259 -7.32 -16.30 10.88
C ILE A 259 -7.95 -15.73 12.17
N TYR A 260 -7.97 -14.40 12.30
CA TYR A 260 -8.34 -13.71 13.54
C TYR A 260 -9.60 -12.87 13.43
N GLY A 261 -10.18 -12.71 12.23
CA GLY A 261 -11.34 -11.85 12.00
C GLY A 261 -11.03 -10.35 12.10
N TYR A 262 -9.75 -9.94 12.05
CA TYR A 262 -9.38 -8.54 12.14
C TYR A 262 -9.82 -7.77 10.90
N THR A 263 -10.25 -6.53 11.09
CA THR A 263 -10.46 -5.61 9.97
C THR A 263 -9.12 -5.19 9.37
N ALA A 264 -9.15 -4.69 8.13
CA ALA A 264 -7.96 -4.15 7.49
C ALA A 264 -7.34 -3.00 8.30
N GLN A 265 -8.18 -2.13 8.89
CA GLN A 265 -7.73 -1.03 9.74
C GLN A 265 -7.07 -1.53 11.03
N GLN A 266 -7.69 -2.47 11.73
CA GLN A 266 -7.08 -3.05 12.96
C GLN A 266 -5.71 -3.68 12.68
N THR A 267 -5.58 -4.39 11.56
CA THR A 267 -4.28 -4.97 11.16
C THR A 267 -3.25 -3.88 10.91
N LEU A 268 -3.63 -2.81 10.20
CA LEU A 268 -2.74 -1.68 9.96
C LEU A 268 -2.30 -1.00 11.27
N ASP A 269 -3.23 -0.76 12.19
CA ASP A 269 -2.95 -0.09 13.48
C ASP A 269 -1.96 -0.92 14.32
N TYR A 270 -2.14 -2.24 14.35
CA TYR A 270 -1.21 -3.13 15.07
C TYR A 270 0.19 -3.12 14.45
N VAL A 271 0.29 -3.23 13.12
CA VAL A 271 1.60 -3.22 12.44
C VAL A 271 2.26 -1.84 12.55
N GLN A 272 1.49 -0.77 12.48
CA GLN A 272 1.97 0.58 12.71
C GLN A 272 2.57 0.73 14.12
N SER A 273 1.89 0.20 15.15
CA SER A 273 2.40 0.20 16.52
C SER A 273 3.69 -0.62 16.67
N LEU A 274 3.81 -1.75 15.96
CA LEU A 274 5.04 -2.55 15.93
C LEU A 274 6.19 -1.80 15.24
N TYR A 275 5.89 -1.13 14.13
CA TYR A 275 6.87 -0.29 13.42
C TYR A 275 7.40 0.84 14.30
N GLU A 276 6.52 1.56 14.99
CA GLU A 276 6.92 2.65 15.90
C GLU A 276 7.80 2.15 17.06
N LYS A 277 7.62 0.89 17.47
CA LYS A 277 8.47 0.20 18.44
C LYS A 277 9.74 -0.42 17.83
N LYS A 278 9.98 -0.24 16.54
CA LYS A 278 11.11 -0.83 15.78
C LYS A 278 11.11 -2.37 15.78
N LEU A 279 9.93 -3.00 15.85
CA LEU A 279 9.77 -4.46 15.83
C LEU A 279 9.31 -4.98 14.46
N ALA A 280 8.95 -4.10 13.55
CA ALA A 280 8.57 -4.41 12.16
C ALA A 280 9.08 -3.33 11.23
N THR A 281 9.23 -3.65 9.94
CA THR A 281 9.51 -2.68 8.88
C THR A 281 8.28 -1.82 8.57
N TYR A 282 8.44 -0.78 7.73
CA TYR A 282 7.35 0.13 7.38
C TYR A 282 6.13 -0.62 6.83
N PRO A 283 4.94 -0.44 7.44
CA PRO A 283 3.79 -1.28 7.15
C PRO A 283 3.18 -1.08 5.77
N ARG A 284 3.29 0.13 5.20
CA ARG A 284 2.69 0.45 3.88
C ARG A 284 3.65 0.11 2.76
N THR A 285 4.04 -1.14 2.67
CA THR A 285 4.87 -1.66 1.58
C THR A 285 4.04 -2.58 0.68
N ASP A 286 4.31 -2.52 -0.61
CA ASP A 286 3.85 -3.46 -1.62
C ASP A 286 4.93 -4.49 -2.00
N SER A 287 6.14 -4.33 -1.46
CA SER A 287 7.23 -5.28 -1.62
C SER A 287 7.09 -6.47 -0.67
N GLN A 288 7.32 -7.65 -1.21
CA GLN A 288 7.38 -8.93 -0.48
C GLN A 288 8.81 -9.47 -0.35
N TYR A 289 9.80 -8.59 -0.56
CA TYR A 289 11.22 -8.92 -0.57
C TYR A 289 11.99 -8.03 0.41
N LEU A 290 13.10 -8.54 0.90
CA LEU A 290 14.09 -7.76 1.66
C LEU A 290 15.09 -7.13 0.70
N THR A 291 15.67 -6.02 1.10
CA THR A 291 16.79 -5.38 0.38
C THR A 291 18.11 -6.09 0.67
N LYS A 292 19.09 -5.97 -0.23
CA LYS A 292 20.39 -6.67 -0.11
C LYS A 292 21.15 -6.33 1.17
N ASP A 293 21.05 -5.08 1.63
CA ASP A 293 21.66 -4.59 2.87
C ASP A 293 21.10 -5.27 4.13
N MET A 294 19.88 -5.81 4.06
CA MET A 294 19.25 -6.53 5.18
C MET A 294 19.70 -8.00 5.31
N GLN A 295 20.59 -8.50 4.45
CA GLN A 295 20.99 -9.90 4.46
C GLN A 295 21.57 -10.34 5.81
N ALA A 296 22.53 -9.58 6.35
CA ALA A 296 23.18 -9.92 7.62
C ALA A 296 22.20 -9.91 8.79
N THR A 297 21.28 -8.92 8.80
CA THR A 297 20.21 -8.81 9.82
C THR A 297 19.25 -9.98 9.71
N ALA A 298 18.82 -10.36 8.50
CA ALA A 298 17.94 -11.49 8.27
C ALA A 298 18.58 -12.82 8.70
N ALA A 299 19.86 -13.05 8.35
CA ALA A 299 20.61 -14.24 8.76
C ALA A 299 20.70 -14.34 10.30
N SER A 300 21.05 -13.24 10.95
CA SER A 300 21.11 -13.19 12.43
C SER A 300 19.76 -13.47 13.08
N LEU A 301 18.68 -12.92 12.52
CA LEU A 301 17.31 -13.13 13.01
C LEU A 301 16.86 -14.59 12.83
N ILE A 302 17.19 -15.23 11.71
CA ILE A 302 16.87 -16.65 11.47
C ILE A 302 17.59 -17.52 12.49
N LEU A 303 18.88 -17.28 12.77
CA LEU A 303 19.64 -17.99 13.78
C LEU A 303 19.02 -17.80 15.18
N TRP A 304 18.68 -16.57 15.53
CA TRP A 304 18.03 -16.27 16.79
C TRP A 304 16.67 -16.98 16.94
N LEU A 305 15.83 -16.95 15.91
CA LEU A 305 14.53 -17.64 15.89
C LEU A 305 14.70 -19.15 16.05
N ARG A 306 15.69 -19.73 15.36
CA ARG A 306 15.99 -21.16 15.46
C ARG A 306 16.35 -21.58 16.89
N ASP A 307 17.17 -20.76 17.55
CA ASP A 307 17.70 -21.10 18.87
C ASP A 307 16.73 -20.78 20.01
N ASN A 308 15.85 -19.79 19.84
CA ASN A 308 14.99 -19.28 20.92
C ASN A 308 13.50 -19.58 20.76
N MET A 309 13.02 -19.94 19.56
CA MET A 309 11.59 -20.16 19.31
C MET A 309 11.27 -21.63 19.02
N PRO A 310 10.21 -22.20 19.62
CA PRO A 310 9.83 -23.62 19.39
C PRO A 310 9.61 -23.96 17.92
N PHE A 311 9.03 -23.02 17.16
CA PHE A 311 8.78 -23.20 15.72
C PHE A 311 10.04 -23.03 14.86
N GLY A 312 11.09 -22.42 15.40
CA GLY A 312 12.35 -22.17 14.69
C GLY A 312 13.24 -23.42 14.56
N LYS A 313 13.03 -24.45 15.37
CA LYS A 313 13.87 -25.67 15.41
C LYS A 313 13.95 -26.45 14.10
N GLY A 314 13.04 -26.19 13.13
CA GLY A 314 13.05 -26.79 11.80
C GLY A 314 13.56 -25.85 10.69
N CYS A 315 13.91 -24.60 11.00
CA CYS A 315 14.39 -23.63 10.03
C CYS A 315 15.90 -23.87 9.76
N ALA A 316 16.22 -24.58 8.67
CA ALA A 316 17.58 -24.95 8.29
C ALA A 316 18.14 -24.12 7.10
N GLY A 317 17.49 -23.02 6.72
CA GLY A 317 17.86 -22.25 5.53
C GLY A 317 18.73 -21.04 5.83
N GLU A 318 19.74 -20.81 5.01
CA GLU A 318 20.38 -19.49 4.88
C GLU A 318 19.56 -18.60 3.93
N PRO A 319 19.54 -17.28 4.13
CA PRO A 319 18.88 -16.36 3.21
C PRO A 319 19.50 -16.47 1.80
N ASP A 320 18.70 -16.82 0.80
CA ASP A 320 19.12 -16.83 -0.59
C ASP A 320 19.09 -15.41 -1.13
N ILE A 321 20.29 -14.82 -1.24
CA ILE A 321 20.46 -13.42 -1.60
C ILE A 321 20.06 -13.13 -3.06
N ASP A 322 20.15 -14.13 -3.94
CA ASP A 322 19.81 -13.96 -5.36
C ASP A 322 18.29 -13.88 -5.60
N ARG A 323 17.51 -14.18 -4.58
CA ARG A 323 16.04 -14.09 -4.59
C ARG A 323 15.47 -12.86 -3.88
N VAL A 324 16.32 -11.94 -3.45
CA VAL A 324 15.96 -10.79 -2.62
C VAL A 324 15.63 -9.54 -3.45
N THR A 325 15.73 -9.59 -4.75
CA THR A 325 15.45 -8.41 -5.62
C THR A 325 14.19 -8.59 -6.45
#